data_0416acbe37044ef85b12165130de2015
#
_entry.id   0416acbe37044ef85b12165130de2015
#
_cell.length_a   1.000
_cell.length_b   1.000
_cell.length_c   1.000
_cell.angle_alpha   90.00
_cell.angle_beta   90.00
_cell.angle_gamma   90.00
#
_symmetry.space_group_name_H-M   'P 1'
#
loop_
_entity.id
_entity.type
_entity.pdbx_description
1 polymer ?
#
loop_
_entity_poly.entity_id
_entity_poly.type
_entity_poly.pdbx_seq_one_letter_code
_entity_poly.pdbx_strand_id
1 'polypeptide(L)'
;DETLQCAARSSLYAYGEEIRQGFLTVQGGHRIGVAGRTILENGHIKAIHPITFLNVRFSHQMIGCAAKIRSILTDPGTGSIRNTLLIAPPRCGKTTLLRDLIRMVSDGEEGKDRGSALTGSFERPKAGAGHENKAGKMVEMRKQHGGKVRAQTVGVVDERSEIAACYQGIPQNDVGCRTDVLDACPKAEGMMMLIRSMAPEVVAVDEIGGENDLEALRYVMNCGCRILATVHGNSMEDIREKPGLSSFLQEKRFERYVVLGNRRGPGTVEAV
;
A
#
# COMPACT_ATOMS: atom_id res chain seq x y z
N ASP A 1 -2.44 5.75 -31.93
CA ASP A 1 -3.39 6.62 -31.16
C ASP A 1 -4.73 5.93 -30.93
N GLU A 2 -5.34 5.26 -31.92
CA GLU A 2 -6.61 4.56 -31.78
C GLU A 2 -6.62 3.51 -30.65
N THR A 3 -5.54 2.73 -30.55
CA THR A 3 -5.40 1.71 -29.48
C THR A 3 -5.43 2.33 -28.09
N LEU A 4 -4.75 3.48 -27.90
CA LEU A 4 -4.74 4.21 -26.64
C LEU A 4 -6.10 4.86 -26.34
N GLN A 5 -6.76 5.43 -27.36
CA GLN A 5 -8.11 6.00 -27.21
C GLN A 5 -9.11 4.92 -26.81
N CYS A 6 -9.02 3.74 -27.42
CA CYS A 6 -9.86 2.60 -27.08
C CYS A 6 -9.61 2.13 -25.64
N ALA A 7 -8.34 2.01 -25.23
CA ALA A 7 -7.97 1.57 -23.88
C ALA A 7 -8.36 2.60 -22.81
N ALA A 8 -8.24 3.89 -23.11
CA ALA A 8 -8.59 4.98 -22.21
C ALA A 8 -10.10 5.22 -22.11
N ARG A 9 -10.91 4.66 -22.99
CA ARG A 9 -12.37 4.89 -23.09
C ARG A 9 -12.77 6.37 -23.10
N SER A 10 -11.84 7.27 -23.41
CA SER A 10 -12.03 8.72 -23.39
C SER A 10 -10.99 9.43 -24.25
N SER A 11 -11.15 10.75 -24.40
CA SER A 11 -10.18 11.56 -25.14
C SER A 11 -8.80 11.52 -24.48
N LEU A 12 -7.74 11.31 -25.24
CA LEU A 12 -6.35 11.35 -24.77
C LEU A 12 -5.96 12.71 -24.15
N TYR A 13 -6.73 13.77 -24.42
CA TYR A 13 -6.53 15.07 -23.80
C TYR A 13 -6.72 15.04 -22.28
N ALA A 14 -7.56 14.17 -21.75
CA ALA A 14 -7.77 13.99 -20.32
C ALA A 14 -6.55 13.41 -19.60
N TYR A 15 -5.67 12.74 -20.34
CA TYR A 15 -4.47 12.07 -19.82
C TYR A 15 -3.16 12.82 -20.16
N GLY A 16 -3.25 14.09 -20.52
CA GLY A 16 -2.09 14.85 -20.98
C GLY A 16 -0.92 14.89 -20.00
N GLU A 17 -1.20 14.97 -18.69
CA GLU A 17 -0.18 14.96 -17.64
C GLU A 17 0.45 13.56 -17.49
N GLU A 18 -0.37 12.51 -17.45
CA GLU A 18 0.10 11.14 -17.32
C GLU A 18 0.94 10.72 -18.53
N ILE A 19 0.52 11.08 -19.73
CA ILE A 19 1.25 10.81 -20.98
C ILE A 19 2.61 11.54 -20.96
N ARG A 20 2.70 12.75 -20.40
CA ARG A 20 3.98 13.44 -20.21
C ARG A 20 4.92 12.68 -19.27
N GLN A 21 4.38 11.98 -18.28
CA GLN A 21 5.13 11.10 -17.39
C GLN A 21 5.49 9.74 -18.04
N GLY A 22 5.01 9.48 -19.26
CA GLY A 22 5.31 8.29 -20.05
C GLY A 22 4.39 7.12 -19.79
N PHE A 23 3.26 7.29 -19.11
CA PHE A 23 2.27 6.23 -18.90
C PHE A 23 0.87 6.81 -18.69
N LEU A 24 -0.12 5.95 -18.74
CA LEU A 24 -1.48 6.24 -18.28
C LEU A 24 -2.02 5.06 -17.47
N THR A 25 -2.85 5.36 -16.48
CA THR A 25 -3.57 4.35 -15.71
C THR A 25 -4.99 4.23 -16.25
N VAL A 26 -5.45 3.00 -16.47
CA VAL A 26 -6.80 2.72 -16.96
C VAL A 26 -7.60 1.97 -15.92
N GLN A 27 -8.92 1.91 -16.12
CA GLN A 27 -9.83 1.23 -15.21
C GLN A 27 -9.33 -0.18 -14.84
N GLY A 28 -9.41 -0.56 -13.56
CA GLY A 28 -8.83 -1.78 -13.03
C GLY A 28 -7.37 -1.60 -12.56
N GLY A 29 -6.84 -0.37 -12.57
CA GLY A 29 -5.48 -0.07 -12.11
C GLY A 29 -4.39 -0.56 -13.05
N HIS A 30 -4.75 -0.93 -14.28
CA HIS A 30 -3.78 -1.34 -15.29
C HIS A 30 -3.01 -0.15 -15.81
N ARG A 31 -1.73 -0.32 -16.07
CA ARG A 31 -0.84 0.75 -16.50
C ARG A 31 -0.35 0.52 -17.91
N ILE A 32 -0.50 1.53 -18.76
CA ILE A 32 -0.02 1.50 -20.13
C ILE A 32 1.13 2.50 -20.25
N GLY A 33 2.37 1.99 -20.30
CA GLY A 33 3.54 2.78 -20.61
C GLY A 33 3.54 3.18 -22.10
N VAL A 34 3.91 4.41 -22.38
CA VAL A 34 3.96 4.96 -23.72
C VAL A 34 5.36 5.47 -24.05
N ALA A 35 5.82 5.24 -25.27
CA ALA A 35 7.03 5.82 -25.77
C ALA A 35 6.88 6.21 -27.24
N GLY A 36 7.65 7.21 -27.67
CA GLY A 36 7.61 7.75 -29.02
C GLY A 36 8.48 8.98 -29.15
N ARG A 37 8.15 9.85 -30.10
CA ARG A 37 8.87 11.10 -30.30
C ARG A 37 8.44 12.14 -29.27
N THR A 38 9.39 12.67 -28.49
CA THR A 38 9.13 13.74 -27.53
C THR A 38 9.10 15.10 -28.21
N ILE A 39 8.17 15.94 -27.78
CA ILE A 39 8.11 17.36 -28.11
C ILE A 39 8.53 18.12 -26.85
N LEU A 40 9.54 18.97 -27.00
CA LEU A 40 10.09 19.76 -25.91
C LEU A 40 9.58 21.19 -25.94
N GLU A 41 9.38 21.78 -24.75
CA GLU A 41 9.11 23.20 -24.54
C GLU A 41 9.93 23.67 -23.32
N ASN A 42 10.74 24.67 -23.51
CA ASN A 42 11.65 25.20 -22.48
C ASN A 42 12.55 24.14 -21.82
N GLY A 43 12.99 23.12 -22.58
CA GLY A 43 13.85 22.03 -22.10
C GLY A 43 13.09 20.91 -21.37
N HIS A 44 11.78 21.00 -21.22
CA HIS A 44 10.93 19.99 -20.60
C HIS A 44 10.07 19.26 -21.64
N ILE A 45 9.71 18.00 -21.36
CA ILE A 45 8.81 17.24 -22.22
C ILE A 45 7.41 17.84 -22.14
N LYS A 46 6.93 18.39 -23.25
CA LYS A 46 5.58 18.91 -23.42
C LYS A 46 4.59 17.81 -23.80
N ALA A 47 5.01 16.93 -24.70
CA ALA A 47 4.17 15.85 -25.22
C ALA A 47 5.03 14.73 -25.81
N ILE A 48 4.40 13.56 -25.99
CA ILE A 48 4.95 12.43 -26.76
C ILE A 48 4.03 12.23 -27.97
N HIS A 49 4.53 12.54 -29.19
CA HIS A 49 3.75 12.38 -30.42
C HIS A 49 4.67 12.25 -31.64
N PRO A 50 4.46 11.29 -32.57
CA PRO A 50 3.55 10.16 -32.40
C PRO A 50 4.02 9.15 -31.32
N ILE A 51 3.05 8.50 -30.67
CA ILE A 51 3.33 7.35 -29.78
C ILE A 51 3.51 6.13 -30.67
N THR A 52 4.66 5.45 -30.53
CA THR A 52 5.04 4.31 -31.38
C THR A 52 5.15 3.00 -30.62
N PHE A 53 5.34 3.06 -29.29
CA PHE A 53 5.49 1.88 -28.44
C PHE A 53 4.53 1.95 -27.28
N LEU A 54 3.95 0.78 -26.93
CA LEU A 54 3.08 0.59 -25.80
C LEU A 54 3.58 -0.58 -24.95
N ASN A 55 3.54 -0.42 -23.63
CA ASN A 55 3.83 -1.48 -22.67
C ASN A 55 2.65 -1.61 -21.71
N VAL A 56 1.83 -2.63 -21.91
CA VAL A 56 0.64 -2.89 -21.08
C VAL A 56 1.04 -3.75 -19.89
N ARG A 57 0.84 -3.21 -18.67
CA ARG A 57 1.05 -3.91 -17.40
C ARG A 57 -0.28 -4.13 -16.71
N PHE A 58 -0.61 -5.38 -16.48
CA PHE A 58 -1.81 -5.73 -15.72
C PHE A 58 -1.52 -5.63 -14.24
N SER A 59 -2.34 -4.87 -13.51
CA SER A 59 -2.30 -4.84 -12.05
C SER A 59 -2.85 -6.16 -11.52
N HIS A 60 -2.14 -6.75 -10.56
CA HIS A 60 -2.59 -7.91 -9.82
C HIS A 60 -2.47 -7.61 -8.33
N GLN A 61 -3.52 -7.96 -7.59
CA GLN A 61 -3.52 -7.87 -6.14
C GLN A 61 -3.39 -9.27 -5.52
N MET A 62 -2.49 -9.41 -4.54
CA MET A 62 -2.27 -10.63 -3.78
C MET A 62 -2.85 -10.46 -2.37
N ILE A 63 -4.12 -10.79 -2.20
CA ILE A 63 -4.81 -10.70 -0.91
C ILE A 63 -4.34 -11.83 0.02
N GLY A 64 -4.04 -11.48 1.27
CA GLY A 64 -3.61 -12.42 2.32
C GLY A 64 -2.12 -12.73 2.35
N CYS A 65 -1.30 -12.13 1.47
CA CYS A 65 0.14 -12.38 1.46
C CYS A 65 0.84 -11.91 2.75
N ALA A 66 0.32 -10.89 3.43
CA ALA A 66 0.83 -10.38 4.69
C ALA A 66 0.33 -11.12 5.94
N ALA A 67 -0.60 -12.07 5.80
CA ALA A 67 -1.23 -12.72 6.94
C ALA A 67 -0.23 -13.40 7.90
N LYS A 68 0.86 -13.97 7.35
CA LYS A 68 1.87 -14.68 8.14
C LYS A 68 2.71 -13.78 9.05
N ILE A 69 2.89 -12.52 8.66
CA ILE A 69 3.74 -11.57 9.42
C ILE A 69 2.92 -10.61 10.26
N ARG A 70 1.62 -10.53 10.03
CA ARG A 70 0.73 -9.58 10.71
C ARG A 70 0.88 -9.61 12.24
N SER A 71 0.82 -10.80 12.84
CA SER A 71 0.92 -10.96 14.30
C SER A 71 2.25 -10.46 14.87
N ILE A 72 3.34 -10.58 14.09
CA ILE A 72 4.67 -10.12 14.50
C ILE A 72 4.74 -8.59 14.45
N LEU A 73 4.04 -7.99 13.50
CA LEU A 73 4.02 -6.54 13.30
C LEU A 73 3.01 -5.82 14.19
N THR A 74 2.13 -6.55 14.86
CA THR A 74 1.09 -5.99 15.73
C THR A 74 1.55 -6.02 17.18
N ASP A 75 1.23 -4.97 17.91
CA ASP A 75 1.42 -4.93 19.36
C ASP A 75 0.35 -5.80 20.06
N PRO A 76 0.74 -6.82 20.84
CA PRO A 76 -0.21 -7.75 21.43
C PRO A 76 -1.10 -7.11 22.52
N GLY A 77 -0.66 -6.01 23.13
CA GLY A 77 -1.42 -5.32 24.17
C GLY A 77 -2.48 -4.38 23.61
N THR A 78 -2.16 -3.67 22.55
CA THR A 78 -3.04 -2.64 21.96
C THR A 78 -3.77 -3.10 20.70
N GLY A 79 -3.28 -4.15 20.03
CA GLY A 79 -3.76 -4.60 18.72
C GLY A 79 -3.39 -3.66 17.58
N SER A 80 -2.60 -2.62 17.83
CA SER A 80 -2.17 -1.64 16.85
C SER A 80 -0.94 -2.10 16.08
N ILE A 81 -0.82 -1.69 14.82
CA ILE A 81 0.41 -1.94 14.04
C ILE A 81 1.60 -1.19 14.66
N ARG A 82 2.78 -1.78 14.59
CA ARG A 82 4.04 -1.16 15.01
C ARG A 82 4.68 -0.41 13.85
N ASN A 83 5.49 0.60 14.16
CA ASN A 83 6.29 1.27 13.14
C ASN A 83 7.16 0.26 12.41
N THR A 84 6.87 0.04 11.13
CA THR A 84 7.44 -1.06 10.35
C THR A 84 8.11 -0.54 9.09
N LEU A 85 9.35 -0.99 8.84
CA LEU A 85 10.08 -0.75 7.61
C LEU A 85 10.24 -2.05 6.83
N LEU A 86 9.70 -2.07 5.61
CA LEU A 86 9.87 -3.19 4.67
C LEU A 86 11.09 -2.91 3.78
N ILE A 87 12.04 -3.82 3.78
CA ILE A 87 13.29 -3.73 3.05
C ILE A 87 13.29 -4.79 1.97
N ALA A 88 13.46 -4.40 0.73
CA ALA A 88 13.53 -5.36 -0.38
C ALA A 88 14.25 -4.80 -1.60
N PRO A 89 14.92 -5.68 -2.38
CA PRO A 89 15.34 -5.35 -3.72
C PRO A 89 14.16 -5.01 -4.64
N PRO A 90 14.40 -4.37 -5.78
CA PRO A 90 13.36 -4.17 -6.80
C PRO A 90 12.69 -5.48 -7.20
N ARG A 91 11.38 -5.44 -7.48
CA ARG A 91 10.55 -6.58 -7.93
C ARG A 91 10.43 -7.75 -6.95
N CYS A 92 10.79 -7.58 -5.69
CA CYS A 92 10.64 -8.59 -4.63
C CYS A 92 9.30 -8.50 -3.88
N GLY A 93 8.26 -7.91 -4.47
CA GLY A 93 6.91 -7.89 -3.89
C GLY A 93 6.69 -6.91 -2.75
N LYS A 94 7.58 -5.93 -2.56
CA LYS A 94 7.54 -4.89 -1.52
C LYS A 94 6.20 -4.15 -1.46
N THR A 95 5.81 -3.51 -2.58
CA THR A 95 4.53 -2.78 -2.70
C THR A 95 3.32 -3.70 -2.55
N THR A 96 3.43 -4.95 -3.04
CA THR A 96 2.37 -5.96 -2.88
C THR A 96 2.12 -6.30 -1.41
N LEU A 97 3.19 -6.51 -0.66
CA LEU A 97 3.10 -6.79 0.78
C LEU A 97 2.61 -5.57 1.56
N LEU A 98 3.12 -4.37 1.25
CA LEU A 98 2.68 -3.12 1.85
C LEU A 98 1.17 -2.92 1.67
N ARG A 99 0.66 -3.11 0.45
CA ARG A 99 -0.76 -2.98 0.11
C ARG A 99 -1.64 -3.92 0.95
N ASP A 100 -1.26 -5.18 1.06
CA ASP A 100 -2.04 -6.14 1.84
C ASP A 100 -1.95 -5.86 3.35
N LEU A 101 -0.82 -5.36 3.86
CA LEU A 101 -0.71 -4.85 5.23
C LEU A 101 -1.64 -3.67 5.48
N ILE A 102 -1.68 -2.68 4.58
CA ILE A 102 -2.59 -1.53 4.63
C ILE A 102 -4.02 -2.03 4.76
N ARG A 103 -4.45 -2.90 3.84
CA ARG A 103 -5.80 -3.48 3.85
C ARG A 103 -6.10 -4.18 5.17
N MET A 104 -5.19 -5.03 5.65
CA MET A 104 -5.39 -5.79 6.89
C MET A 104 -5.44 -4.92 8.14
N VAL A 105 -4.65 -3.83 8.17
CA VAL A 105 -4.67 -2.85 9.27
C VAL A 105 -5.96 -2.04 9.23
N SER A 106 -6.38 -1.62 8.04
CA SER A 106 -7.61 -0.87 7.82
C SER A 106 -8.85 -1.67 8.20
N ASP A 107 -8.94 -2.94 7.80
CA ASP A 107 -10.11 -3.80 8.07
C ASP A 107 -10.10 -4.40 9.48
N GLY A 108 -8.93 -4.62 10.08
CA GLY A 108 -8.79 -5.34 11.34
C GLY A 108 -9.19 -6.82 11.21
N GLU A 109 -9.52 -7.47 12.34
CA GLU A 109 -9.99 -8.87 12.33
C GLU A 109 -11.45 -9.04 11.90
N GLU A 110 -12.23 -7.97 11.96
CA GLU A 110 -13.65 -8.00 11.57
C GLU A 110 -13.86 -8.11 10.05
N GLY A 111 -12.83 -7.84 9.24
CA GLY A 111 -12.89 -7.92 7.78
C GLY A 111 -13.02 -9.34 7.19
N LYS A 112 -12.92 -10.39 8.01
CA LYS A 112 -12.97 -11.77 7.51
C LYS A 112 -14.36 -12.19 6.99
N ASP A 113 -15.43 -11.54 7.42
CA ASP A 113 -16.81 -11.88 7.02
C ASP A 113 -17.28 -11.20 5.73
N ARG A 114 -16.52 -10.23 5.19
CA ARG A 114 -16.95 -9.44 4.02
C ARG A 114 -16.61 -10.07 2.66
N GLY A 115 -15.70 -11.02 2.61
CA GLY A 115 -15.26 -11.68 1.37
C GLY A 115 -16.28 -12.61 0.72
N SER A 116 -17.41 -12.89 1.38
CA SER A 116 -18.48 -13.80 0.90
C SER A 116 -19.77 -13.06 0.49
N ALA A 117 -19.87 -11.75 0.69
CA ALA A 117 -21.13 -11.02 0.57
C ALA A 117 -21.40 -10.39 -0.81
N LEU A 118 -20.49 -10.51 -1.77
CA LEU A 118 -20.65 -9.90 -3.11
C LEU A 118 -21.19 -10.87 -4.20
N THR A 119 -21.45 -12.13 -3.84
CA THR A 119 -22.14 -13.06 -4.73
C THR A 119 -23.19 -13.84 -3.96
N GLY A 120 -24.35 -13.26 -3.72
CA GLY A 120 -25.42 -14.00 -3.06
C GLY A 120 -26.72 -13.21 -2.98
N SER A 121 -27.68 -13.63 -3.78
CA SER A 121 -29.09 -13.30 -3.79
C SER A 121 -29.69 -13.10 -2.38
N PHE A 122 -30.50 -12.07 -2.25
CA PHE A 122 -31.39 -11.78 -1.11
C PHE A 122 -32.26 -12.98 -0.76
N GLU A 123 -31.92 -13.71 0.30
CA GLU A 123 -32.88 -14.60 0.96
C GLU A 123 -33.13 -14.15 2.39
N ARG A 124 -34.43 -13.98 2.71
CA ARG A 124 -34.94 -13.59 4.04
C ARG A 124 -34.65 -14.67 5.07
N PRO A 125 -34.28 -14.34 6.32
CA PRO A 125 -34.09 -15.33 7.35
C PRO A 125 -35.44 -15.89 7.81
N LYS A 126 -35.57 -17.22 7.82
CA LYS A 126 -36.64 -17.95 8.52
C LYS A 126 -36.30 -18.03 10.00
N ALA A 127 -37.22 -17.62 10.85
CA ALA A 127 -37.16 -17.79 12.28
C ALA A 127 -37.37 -19.26 12.67
N GLY A 128 -36.64 -19.73 13.69
CA GLY A 128 -36.98 -21.00 14.36
C GLY A 128 -35.81 -21.68 15.08
N ALA A 129 -35.78 -21.47 16.39
CA ALA A 129 -35.50 -22.41 17.49
C ALA A 129 -34.16 -23.22 17.56
N GLY A 130 -33.53 -23.15 18.73
CA GLY A 130 -32.70 -24.20 19.29
C GLY A 130 -31.45 -23.70 20.03
N HIS A 131 -31.62 -23.39 21.31
CA HIS A 131 -30.50 -23.20 22.25
C HIS A 131 -29.80 -24.52 22.50
N GLU A 132 -28.49 -24.63 22.28
CA GLU A 132 -27.62 -25.52 23.03
C GLU A 132 -26.26 -24.87 23.28
N ASN A 133 -25.85 -24.87 24.54
CA ASN A 133 -24.63 -24.33 25.12
C ASN A 133 -23.37 -24.98 24.53
N LYS A 134 -22.61 -24.29 23.66
CA LYS A 134 -21.24 -24.63 23.30
C LYS A 134 -20.22 -23.54 23.67
N ALA A 135 -20.54 -22.68 24.62
CA ALA A 135 -19.70 -21.57 25.03
C ALA A 135 -18.43 -21.95 25.82
N GLY A 136 -18.40 -23.13 26.45
CA GLY A 136 -17.32 -23.53 27.36
C GLY A 136 -16.02 -24.02 26.71
N LYS A 137 -16.07 -24.60 25.51
CA LYS A 137 -14.89 -25.17 24.83
C LYS A 137 -14.13 -24.24 23.90
N MET A 138 -14.73 -23.11 23.55
CA MET A 138 -14.12 -22.14 22.62
C MET A 138 -13.23 -21.09 23.32
N VAL A 139 -13.31 -21.00 24.65
CA VAL A 139 -12.54 -20.01 25.44
C VAL A 139 -11.11 -20.48 25.71
N GLU A 140 -10.86 -21.79 25.79
CA GLU A 140 -9.52 -22.33 26.10
C GLU A 140 -8.57 -22.35 24.89
N MET A 141 -9.06 -22.42 23.65
CA MET A 141 -8.22 -22.37 22.44
C MET A 141 -7.78 -20.95 22.06
N ARG A 142 -8.34 -19.91 22.66
CA ARG A 142 -8.01 -18.49 22.37
C ARG A 142 -6.79 -17.95 23.10
N LYS A 143 -6.18 -18.72 24.01
CA LYS A 143 -5.05 -18.24 24.85
C LYS A 143 -3.66 -18.42 24.27
N GLN A 144 -3.48 -18.94 23.06
CA GLN A 144 -2.14 -19.25 22.53
C GLN A 144 -1.69 -18.54 21.25
N HIS A 145 -2.48 -17.67 20.63
CA HIS A 145 -2.00 -16.94 19.44
C HIS A 145 -2.50 -15.49 19.42
N GLY A 146 -1.57 -14.55 19.53
CA GLY A 146 -1.57 -13.16 19.10
C GLY A 146 -2.82 -12.33 19.37
N GLY A 147 -2.66 -11.19 20.03
CA GLY A 147 -3.73 -10.21 20.26
C GLY A 147 -4.51 -9.87 18.98
N LYS A 148 -5.82 -9.63 19.15
CA LYS A 148 -6.68 -9.20 18.03
C LYS A 148 -6.11 -7.95 17.37
N VAL A 149 -5.99 -7.95 16.06
CA VAL A 149 -5.62 -6.75 15.31
C VAL A 149 -6.80 -5.79 15.29
N ARG A 150 -6.63 -4.64 15.90
CA ARG A 150 -7.60 -3.56 15.90
C ARG A 150 -7.64 -2.92 14.52
N ALA A 151 -8.83 -2.65 14.00
CA ALA A 151 -9.00 -1.81 12.82
C ALA A 151 -8.52 -0.39 13.10
N GLN A 152 -7.70 0.16 12.19
CA GLN A 152 -7.10 1.49 12.31
C GLN A 152 -7.37 2.31 11.04
N THR A 153 -7.48 3.62 11.19
CA THR A 153 -7.52 4.54 10.05
C THR A 153 -6.14 4.64 9.42
N VAL A 154 -6.07 4.49 8.11
CA VAL A 154 -4.81 4.49 7.35
C VAL A 154 -4.81 5.61 6.33
N GLY A 155 -3.79 6.47 6.35
CA GLY A 155 -3.52 7.42 5.29
C GLY A 155 -2.41 6.90 4.39
N VAL A 156 -2.66 6.83 3.09
CA VAL A 156 -1.69 6.38 2.08
C VAL A 156 -1.24 7.55 1.25
N VAL A 157 0.07 7.75 1.13
CA VAL A 157 0.65 8.63 0.12
C VAL A 157 1.22 7.76 -1.00
N ASP A 158 0.55 7.80 -2.15
CA ASP A 158 0.87 6.97 -3.31
C ASP A 158 1.42 7.84 -4.45
N GLU A 159 2.72 8.15 -4.39
CA GLU A 159 3.38 9.07 -5.34
C GLU A 159 3.32 8.56 -6.78
N ARG A 160 3.30 7.25 -6.98
CA ARG A 160 3.36 6.63 -8.30
C ARG A 160 2.10 5.85 -8.67
N SER A 161 1.03 5.98 -7.92
CA SER A 161 -0.19 5.19 -8.10
C SER A 161 0.08 3.66 -8.14
N GLU A 162 1.04 3.19 -7.32
CA GLU A 162 1.44 1.77 -7.30
C GLU A 162 0.81 1.00 -6.15
N ILE A 163 0.44 1.67 -5.04
CA ILE A 163 -0.21 1.05 -3.89
C ILE A 163 -1.69 0.83 -4.20
N ALA A 164 -2.42 1.91 -4.38
CA ALA A 164 -3.88 1.89 -4.61
C ALA A 164 -4.26 1.71 -6.08
N ALA A 165 -3.31 1.97 -7.00
CA ALA A 165 -3.53 1.95 -8.45
C ALA A 165 -4.75 2.78 -8.86
N CYS A 166 -4.82 4.01 -8.39
CA CYS A 166 -5.97 4.87 -8.58
C CYS A 166 -6.25 5.13 -10.06
N TYR A 167 -7.53 5.13 -10.40
CA TYR A 167 -8.04 5.58 -11.68
C TYR A 167 -9.01 6.74 -11.42
N GLN A 168 -8.69 7.92 -11.93
CA GLN A 168 -9.45 9.15 -11.68
C GLN A 168 -9.65 9.43 -10.17
N GLY A 169 -8.58 9.22 -9.37
CA GLY A 169 -8.59 9.41 -7.93
C GLY A 169 -9.28 8.31 -7.12
N ILE A 170 -9.81 7.27 -7.78
CA ILE A 170 -10.51 6.17 -7.11
C ILE A 170 -9.58 4.95 -7.04
N PRO A 171 -9.28 4.42 -5.83
CA PRO A 171 -8.53 3.19 -5.66
C PRO A 171 -9.13 2.02 -6.44
N GLN A 172 -8.29 1.32 -7.21
CA GLN A 172 -8.70 0.12 -7.95
C GLN A 172 -8.29 -1.15 -7.23
N ASN A 173 -7.27 -1.06 -6.36
CA ASN A 173 -6.91 -2.13 -5.44
C ASN A 173 -7.70 -2.00 -4.14
N ASP A 174 -7.99 -3.13 -3.50
CA ASP A 174 -8.56 -3.16 -2.16
C ASP A 174 -7.47 -2.78 -1.14
N VAL A 175 -7.57 -1.60 -0.58
CA VAL A 175 -6.69 -1.06 0.45
C VAL A 175 -7.37 -1.01 1.84
N GLY A 176 -8.57 -1.56 1.94
CA GLY A 176 -9.36 -1.61 3.16
C GLY A 176 -10.30 -0.42 3.34
N CYS A 177 -11.34 -0.62 4.16
CA CYS A 177 -12.49 0.30 4.25
C CYS A 177 -12.24 1.59 5.08
N ARG A 178 -11.10 1.68 5.78
CA ARG A 178 -10.70 2.85 6.59
C ARG A 178 -9.42 3.47 6.07
N THR A 179 -9.23 3.44 4.75
CA THR A 179 -8.03 3.95 4.10
C THR A 179 -8.35 5.14 3.22
N ASP A 180 -7.66 6.24 3.46
CA ASP A 180 -7.67 7.45 2.63
C ASP A 180 -6.40 7.47 1.79
N VAL A 181 -6.51 7.81 0.50
CA VAL A 181 -5.38 7.79 -0.44
C VAL A 181 -5.16 9.17 -1.03
N LEU A 182 -3.94 9.68 -0.91
CA LEU A 182 -3.43 10.78 -1.72
C LEU A 182 -2.66 10.19 -2.90
N ASP A 183 -3.28 10.25 -4.07
CA ASP A 183 -2.75 9.71 -5.33
C ASP A 183 -1.90 10.73 -6.07
N ALA A 184 -0.85 10.28 -6.75
CA ALA A 184 0.10 11.12 -7.51
C ALA A 184 0.67 12.30 -6.69
N CYS A 185 0.88 12.09 -5.39
CA CYS A 185 1.28 13.13 -4.44
C CYS A 185 2.72 12.90 -3.94
N PRO A 186 3.59 13.94 -3.95
CA PRO A 186 4.92 13.86 -3.36
C PRO A 186 4.85 13.41 -1.90
N LYS A 187 5.72 12.48 -1.50
CA LYS A 187 5.63 11.81 -0.19
C LYS A 187 5.66 12.78 1.00
N ALA A 188 6.65 13.64 1.03
CA ALA A 188 6.83 14.57 2.16
C ALA A 188 5.62 15.50 2.33
N GLU A 189 5.15 16.10 1.25
CA GLU A 189 3.97 16.99 1.26
C GLU A 189 2.70 16.22 1.60
N GLY A 190 2.52 15.05 1.00
CA GLY A 190 1.35 14.20 1.22
C GLY A 190 1.24 13.73 2.66
N MET A 191 2.34 13.31 3.30
CA MET A 191 2.35 12.94 4.71
C MET A 191 1.90 14.09 5.61
N MET A 192 2.41 15.29 5.37
CA MET A 192 2.03 16.48 6.15
C MET A 192 0.56 16.86 5.93
N MET A 193 0.06 16.71 4.71
CA MET A 193 -1.34 16.98 4.37
C MET A 193 -2.28 15.98 5.05
N LEU A 194 -2.00 14.69 4.99
CA LEU A 194 -2.80 13.64 5.63
C LEU A 194 -2.96 13.86 7.13
N ILE A 195 -1.87 14.21 7.83
CA ILE A 195 -1.94 14.48 9.27
C ILE A 195 -2.91 15.61 9.59
N ARG A 196 -2.89 16.70 8.80
CA ARG A 196 -3.71 17.87 9.04
C ARG A 196 -5.17 17.68 8.64
N SER A 197 -5.44 16.93 7.58
CA SER A 197 -6.77 16.81 6.99
C SER A 197 -7.54 15.58 7.45
N MET A 198 -6.87 14.43 7.60
CA MET A 198 -7.52 13.14 7.83
C MET A 198 -7.21 12.55 9.22
N ALA A 199 -6.15 13.05 9.89
CA ALA A 199 -5.71 12.58 11.21
C ALA A 199 -5.64 11.03 11.32
N PRO A 200 -4.92 10.33 10.42
CA PRO A 200 -4.87 8.89 10.40
C PRO A 200 -4.10 8.34 11.61
N GLU A 201 -4.43 7.13 12.06
CA GLU A 201 -3.65 6.43 13.08
C GLU A 201 -2.36 5.82 12.50
N VAL A 202 -2.38 5.50 11.20
CA VAL A 202 -1.26 4.90 10.46
C VAL A 202 -1.04 5.66 9.17
N VAL A 203 0.21 5.98 8.85
CA VAL A 203 0.58 6.53 7.55
C VAL A 203 1.40 5.49 6.80
N ALA A 204 1.03 5.20 5.56
CA ALA A 204 1.71 4.27 4.69
C ALA A 204 2.32 4.98 3.48
N VAL A 205 3.60 4.70 3.21
CA VAL A 205 4.35 5.28 2.08
C VAL A 205 5.26 4.23 1.44
N ASP A 206 5.38 4.27 0.12
CA ASP A 206 6.29 3.38 -0.61
C ASP A 206 7.59 4.12 -0.97
N GLU A 207 8.71 3.40 -0.95
CA GLU A 207 10.03 3.83 -1.44
C GLU A 207 10.57 5.14 -0.80
N ILE A 208 10.68 5.17 0.53
CA ILE A 208 11.36 6.28 1.21
C ILE A 208 12.86 6.31 0.85
N GLY A 209 13.43 7.52 0.72
CA GLY A 209 14.85 7.62 0.37
C GLY A 209 15.46 9.01 0.48
N GLY A 210 14.71 10.07 0.28
CA GLY A 210 15.21 11.44 0.36
C GLY A 210 15.21 12.00 1.80
N GLU A 211 16.04 13.02 2.06
CA GLU A 211 16.06 13.67 3.38
C GLU A 211 14.69 14.27 3.74
N ASN A 212 14.01 14.86 2.77
CA ASN A 212 12.64 15.40 2.96
C ASN A 212 11.65 14.31 3.40
N ASP A 213 11.77 13.08 2.88
CA ASP A 213 10.94 11.96 3.30
C ASP A 213 11.19 11.62 4.77
N LEU A 214 12.48 11.59 5.18
CA LEU A 214 12.86 11.27 6.55
C LEU A 214 12.41 12.34 7.54
N GLU A 215 12.49 13.63 7.17
CA GLU A 215 11.95 14.71 7.99
C GLU A 215 10.44 14.61 8.16
N ALA A 216 9.72 14.34 7.09
CA ALA A 216 8.27 14.15 7.14
C ALA A 216 7.90 12.93 7.99
N LEU A 217 8.64 11.83 7.91
CA LEU A 217 8.46 10.66 8.78
C LEU A 217 8.66 11.00 10.25
N ARG A 218 9.71 11.79 10.60
CA ARG A 218 9.93 12.27 11.97
C ARG A 218 8.72 13.06 12.48
N TYR A 219 8.21 13.95 11.63
CA TYR A 219 7.02 14.73 11.97
C TYR A 219 5.80 13.85 12.23
N VAL A 220 5.48 12.93 11.31
CA VAL A 220 4.35 11.99 11.43
C VAL A 220 4.43 11.19 12.73
N MET A 221 5.61 10.63 13.03
CA MET A 221 5.83 9.85 14.26
C MET A 221 5.71 10.71 15.52
N ASN A 222 6.15 11.98 15.48
CA ASN A 222 6.00 12.91 16.58
C ASN A 222 4.54 13.31 16.82
N CYS A 223 3.69 13.26 15.79
CA CYS A 223 2.24 13.41 15.91
C CYS A 223 1.54 12.17 16.51
N GLY A 224 2.28 11.11 16.81
CA GLY A 224 1.74 9.89 17.40
C GLY A 224 1.21 8.86 16.39
N CYS A 225 1.33 9.11 15.08
CA CYS A 225 0.92 8.17 14.05
C CYS A 225 1.94 7.05 13.89
N ARG A 226 1.45 5.85 13.55
CA ARG A 226 2.29 4.72 13.17
C ARG A 226 2.68 4.80 11.70
N ILE A 227 3.79 4.18 11.35
CA ILE A 227 4.33 4.17 9.98
C ILE A 227 4.40 2.76 9.44
N LEU A 228 3.94 2.61 8.21
CA LEU A 228 4.25 1.50 7.31
C LEU A 228 5.02 2.07 6.13
N ALA A 229 6.31 1.85 6.09
CA ALA A 229 7.17 2.38 5.02
C ALA A 229 7.93 1.27 4.31
N THR A 230 8.33 1.52 3.07
CA THR A 230 9.23 0.64 2.34
C THR A 230 10.49 1.35 1.92
N VAL A 231 11.55 0.58 1.71
CA VAL A 231 12.84 1.07 1.21
C VAL A 231 13.49 0.04 0.30
N HIS A 232 14.20 0.52 -0.70
CA HIS A 232 15.05 -0.35 -1.51
C HIS A 232 16.30 -0.75 -0.74
N GLY A 233 16.59 -2.06 -0.68
CA GLY A 233 17.80 -2.61 -0.09
C GLY A 233 17.79 -4.12 -0.10
N ASN A 234 18.96 -4.73 0.00
CA ASN A 234 19.12 -6.19 -0.01
C ASN A 234 19.14 -6.77 1.41
N SER A 235 19.52 -5.97 2.40
CA SER A 235 19.63 -6.37 3.80
C SER A 235 19.58 -5.17 4.73
N MET A 236 19.57 -5.43 6.04
CA MET A 236 19.71 -4.37 7.06
C MET A 236 21.05 -3.65 7.00
N GLU A 237 22.11 -4.37 6.66
CA GLU A 237 23.47 -3.82 6.50
C GLU A 237 23.50 -2.80 5.36
N ASP A 238 22.95 -3.16 4.20
CA ASP A 238 22.82 -2.27 3.04
C ASP A 238 22.10 -0.95 3.40
N ILE A 239 21.03 -1.04 4.17
CA ILE A 239 20.27 0.16 4.59
C ILE A 239 21.07 1.02 5.58
N ARG A 240 21.83 0.42 6.47
CA ARG A 240 22.69 1.15 7.44
C ARG A 240 23.83 1.90 6.78
N GLU A 241 24.28 1.48 5.60
CA GLU A 241 25.33 2.14 4.83
C GLU A 241 24.82 3.34 4.01
N LYS A 242 23.48 3.48 3.84
CA LYS A 242 22.91 4.58 3.06
C LYS A 242 22.96 5.90 3.84
N PRO A 243 23.56 6.97 3.28
CA PRO A 243 23.55 8.29 3.90
C PRO A 243 22.12 8.77 4.19
N GLY A 244 21.93 9.50 5.27
CA GLY A 244 20.59 9.94 5.71
C GLY A 244 19.78 8.85 6.42
N LEU A 245 19.58 7.69 5.77
CA LEU A 245 18.85 6.57 6.37
C LEU A 245 19.59 6.01 7.59
N SER A 246 20.92 5.94 7.55
CA SER A 246 21.75 5.50 8.67
C SER A 246 21.47 6.30 9.95
N SER A 247 21.47 7.64 9.85
CA SER A 247 21.17 8.52 11.00
C SER A 247 19.75 8.32 11.51
N PHE A 248 18.76 8.22 10.61
CA PHE A 248 17.37 7.98 10.97
C PHE A 248 17.18 6.62 11.68
N LEU A 249 17.86 5.56 11.25
CA LEU A 249 17.79 4.25 11.90
C LEU A 249 18.39 4.25 13.31
N GLN A 250 19.42 5.07 13.55
CA GLN A 250 20.00 5.24 14.89
C GLN A 250 19.02 5.86 15.89
N GLU A 251 18.00 6.59 15.43
CA GLU A 251 16.92 7.12 16.27
C GLU A 251 15.99 6.02 16.82
N LYS A 252 16.11 4.78 16.31
CA LYS A 252 15.32 3.59 16.71
C LYS A 252 13.81 3.79 16.71
N ARG A 253 13.31 4.56 15.75
CA ARG A 253 11.89 4.89 15.63
C ARG A 253 11.07 3.78 14.98
N PHE A 254 11.70 2.95 14.13
CA PHE A 254 11.09 1.72 13.65
C PHE A 254 11.24 0.61 14.68
N GLU A 255 10.14 -0.09 14.97
CA GLU A 255 10.07 -1.18 15.93
C GLU A 255 10.22 -2.55 15.24
N ARG A 256 9.94 -2.59 13.92
CA ARG A 256 10.01 -3.80 13.09
C ARG A 256 10.67 -3.52 11.76
N TYR A 257 11.51 -4.45 11.35
CA TYR A 257 12.20 -4.44 10.05
C TYR A 257 11.88 -5.77 9.37
N VAL A 258 11.28 -5.73 8.19
CA VAL A 258 10.96 -6.93 7.42
C VAL A 258 11.82 -6.95 6.18
N VAL A 259 12.71 -7.92 6.08
CA VAL A 259 13.57 -8.10 4.92
C VAL A 259 12.92 -9.12 3.98
N LEU A 260 12.66 -8.70 2.75
CA LEU A 260 12.11 -9.55 1.71
C LEU A 260 13.20 -9.93 0.71
N GLY A 261 13.12 -11.16 0.26
CA GLY A 261 13.99 -11.69 -0.78
C GLY A 261 13.23 -12.41 -1.87
N ASN A 262 13.98 -13.10 -2.71
CA ASN A 262 13.48 -13.81 -3.87
C ASN A 262 13.83 -15.31 -3.86
N ARG A 263 14.37 -15.84 -2.77
CA ARG A 263 14.90 -17.23 -2.69
C ARG A 263 13.85 -18.30 -2.96
N ARG A 264 12.59 -18.04 -2.57
CA ARG A 264 11.44 -18.94 -2.76
C ARG A 264 10.32 -18.29 -3.57
N GLY A 265 10.67 -17.29 -4.38
CA GLY A 265 9.76 -16.43 -5.11
C GLY A 265 9.59 -15.03 -4.51
N PRO A 266 9.05 -14.07 -5.27
CA PRO A 266 8.85 -12.70 -4.81
C PRO A 266 7.99 -12.64 -3.55
N GLY A 267 8.36 -11.77 -2.59
CA GLY A 267 7.64 -11.59 -1.32
C GLY A 267 7.99 -12.62 -0.25
N THR A 268 9.06 -13.41 -0.44
CA THR A 268 9.57 -14.29 0.62
C THR A 268 10.14 -13.44 1.75
N VAL A 269 9.57 -13.59 2.97
CA VAL A 269 10.12 -12.96 4.18
C VAL A 269 11.36 -13.74 4.61
N GLU A 270 12.50 -13.09 4.64
CA GLU A 270 13.79 -13.69 5.03
C GLU A 270 14.15 -13.40 6.47
N ALA A 271 13.78 -12.22 6.98
CA ALA A 271 13.96 -11.82 8.37
C ALA A 271 12.86 -10.84 8.82
N VAL A 272 12.62 -10.80 10.14
CA VAL A 272 11.73 -9.83 10.80
C VAL A 272 12.38 -9.32 12.08
#